data_b8c386f9f5167b2718b26a7d461bbaa4
#
_entry.id   b8c386f9f5167b2718b26a7d461bbaa4
#
_cell.length_a   1.000
_cell.length_b   1.000
_cell.length_c   1.000
_cell.angle_alpha   90.00
_cell.angle_beta   90.00
_cell.angle_gamma   90.00
#
_symmetry.space_group_name_H-M   'P 1'
#
loop_
_entity.id
_entity.type
_entity.pdbx_description
1 polymer ?
#
loop_
_entity_poly.entity_id
_entity_poly.type
_entity_poly.pdbx_seq_one_letter_code
_entity_poly.pdbx_strand_id
1 'polypeptide(L)' 'MKEKVQAVIDKIRPMLQADGGDVELVDVVDGVVTVRLQGACAGCPMSQMTLKNGIERFLKKEIPEVKSVERVD' A
#
# COMPACT_ATOMS: atom_id res chain seq x y z
N MET A 1 9.18 6.24 -11.05
CA MET A 1 7.90 5.98 -10.36
C MET A 1 8.05 5.28 -9.02
N LYS A 2 8.89 4.27 -8.92
CA LYS A 2 9.06 3.50 -7.68
C LYS A 2 9.46 4.39 -6.49
N GLU A 3 10.32 5.36 -6.72
CA GLU A 3 10.75 6.29 -5.67
C GLU A 3 9.60 7.14 -5.14
N LYS A 4 8.75 7.62 -6.04
CA LYS A 4 7.57 8.40 -5.66
C LYS A 4 6.59 7.54 -4.87
N VAL A 5 6.38 6.31 -5.31
CA VAL A 5 5.50 5.38 -4.62
C VAL A 5 6.04 5.06 -3.23
N GLN A 6 7.35 4.84 -3.11
CA GLN A 6 7.98 4.58 -1.82
C GLN A 6 7.77 5.75 -0.87
N ALA A 7 7.91 6.98 -1.35
CA ALA A 7 7.69 8.16 -0.52
C ALA A 7 6.25 8.23 0.00
N VAL A 8 5.28 7.88 -0.83
CA VAL A 8 3.88 7.86 -0.43
C VAL A 8 3.62 6.72 0.57
N ILE A 9 4.19 5.55 0.31
CA ILE A 9 4.09 4.41 1.23
C ILE A 9 4.67 4.78 2.59
N ASP A 10 5.80 5.47 2.62
CA ASP A 10 6.42 5.90 3.88
C ASP A 10 5.53 6.85 4.68
N LYS A 11 4.68 7.62 3.99
CA LYS A 11 3.72 8.49 4.67
C LYS A 11 2.57 7.71 5.29
N ILE A 12 2.19 6.60 4.68
CA ILE A 12 1.08 5.75 5.14
C ILE A 12 1.51 4.86 6.31
N ARG A 13 2.76 4.42 6.31
CA ARG A 13 3.26 3.46 7.30
C ARG A 13 3.00 3.84 8.74
N PRO A 14 3.26 5.09 9.18
CA PRO A 14 3.02 5.45 10.57
C PRO A 14 1.57 5.25 11.02
N MET A 15 0.61 5.49 10.13
CA MET A 15 -0.80 5.28 10.46
C MET A 15 -1.11 3.81 10.67
N LEU A 16 -0.54 2.94 9.83
CA LEU A 16 -0.74 1.50 9.95
C LEU A 16 0.01 0.95 11.17
N GLN A 17 1.20 1.45 11.44
CA GLN A 17 1.99 1.03 12.59
C GLN A 17 1.30 1.36 13.91
N ALA A 18 0.58 2.47 13.95
CA ALA A 18 -0.20 2.85 15.13
C ALA A 18 -1.30 1.82 15.45
N ASP A 19 -1.80 1.13 14.43
CA ASP A 19 -2.81 0.07 14.59
C ASP A 19 -2.19 -1.32 14.70
N GLY A 20 -0.88 -1.39 14.82
CA GLY A 20 -0.17 -2.67 14.95
C GLY A 20 0.15 -3.36 13.62
N GLY A 21 -0.08 -2.67 12.49
CA GLY A 21 0.21 -3.20 11.17
C GLY A 21 1.33 -2.46 10.47
N ASP A 22 1.61 -2.84 9.23
CA ASP A 22 2.59 -2.16 8.39
C ASP A 22 2.34 -2.54 6.93
N VAL A 23 2.99 -1.80 6.03
CA VAL A 23 2.95 -2.07 4.60
C VAL A 23 4.36 -1.94 4.03
N GLU A 24 4.73 -2.86 3.17
CA GLU A 24 6.03 -2.86 2.51
C GLU A 24 5.83 -2.77 0.99
N LEU A 25 6.57 -1.88 0.34
CA LEU A 25 6.56 -1.82 -1.12
C LEU A 25 7.43 -2.95 -1.67
N VAL A 26 6.82 -3.82 -2.47
CA VAL A 26 7.53 -4.94 -3.10
C VAL A 26 8.05 -4.54 -4.47
N ASP A 27 7.17 -3.99 -5.32
CA ASP A 27 7.57 -3.61 -6.67
C ASP A 27 6.57 -2.65 -7.28
N VAL A 28 6.96 -2.03 -8.40
CA VAL A 28 6.09 -1.19 -9.23
C VAL A 28 6.38 -1.52 -10.68
N VAL A 29 5.38 -2.04 -11.38
CA VAL A 29 5.52 -2.42 -12.79
C VAL A 29 4.31 -1.89 -13.56
N ASP A 30 4.57 -1.09 -14.60
CA ASP A 30 3.54 -0.56 -15.50
C ASP A 30 2.37 0.11 -14.77
N GLY A 31 2.65 0.83 -13.68
CA GLY A 31 1.64 1.49 -12.89
C GLY A 31 0.93 0.61 -11.88
N VAL A 32 1.28 -0.68 -11.82
CA VAL A 32 0.76 -1.61 -10.82
C VAL A 32 1.72 -1.63 -9.64
N VAL A 33 1.23 -1.24 -8.48
CA VAL A 33 2.01 -1.20 -7.25
C VAL A 33 1.76 -2.49 -6.47
N THR A 34 2.81 -3.24 -6.19
CA THR A 34 2.72 -4.47 -5.42
C THR A 34 3.20 -4.21 -4.00
N VAL A 35 2.38 -4.53 -3.03
CA VAL A 35 2.67 -4.30 -1.61
C VAL A 35 2.47 -5.58 -0.81
N ARG A 36 3.14 -5.64 0.33
CA ARG A 36 2.98 -6.71 1.31
C ARG A 36 2.48 -6.09 2.61
N LEU A 37 1.33 -6.57 3.09
CA LEU A 37 0.80 -6.13 4.36
C LEU A 37 1.36 -7.01 5.48
N GLN A 38 1.67 -6.39 6.61
CA GLN A 38 2.33 -7.08 7.73
C GLN A 38 1.60 -6.78 9.05
N GLY A 39 1.85 -7.60 10.05
CA GLY A 39 1.27 -7.43 11.37
C GLY A 39 -0.24 -7.61 11.37
N ALA A 40 -0.93 -6.76 12.12
CA ALA A 40 -2.39 -6.82 12.22
C ALA A 40 -3.08 -6.66 10.86
N CYS A 41 -2.46 -5.95 9.91
CA CYS A 41 -3.01 -5.77 8.58
C CYS A 41 -3.03 -7.07 7.78
N ALA A 42 -2.12 -7.97 8.04
CA ALA A 42 -2.04 -9.25 7.33
C ALA A 42 -3.01 -10.29 7.88
N GLY A 43 -3.49 -10.10 9.10
CA GLY A 43 -4.29 -11.11 9.80
C GLY A 43 -5.80 -11.05 9.57
N CYS A 44 -6.30 -9.99 8.95
CA CYS A 44 -7.75 -9.80 8.78
C CYS A 44 -8.10 -9.59 7.31
N PRO A 45 -8.80 -10.54 6.66
CA PRO A 45 -9.14 -10.43 5.24
C PRO A 45 -9.92 -9.16 4.89
N MET A 46 -10.87 -8.77 5.71
CA MET A 46 -11.65 -7.55 5.45
C MET A 46 -10.80 -6.30 5.57
N SER A 47 -9.94 -6.25 6.58
CA SER A 47 -9.02 -5.14 6.76
C SER A 47 -8.05 -5.04 5.58
N GLN A 48 -7.60 -6.18 5.06
CA GLN A 48 -6.71 -6.20 3.91
C GLN A 48 -7.35 -5.57 2.69
N MET A 49 -8.62 -5.89 2.41
CA MET A 49 -9.33 -5.28 1.27
C MET A 49 -9.53 -3.79 1.48
N THR A 50 -9.92 -3.37 2.66
CA THR A 50 -10.13 -1.96 2.98
C THR A 50 -8.83 -1.19 2.86
N LEU A 51 -7.75 -1.73 3.39
CA LEU A 51 -6.44 -1.10 3.33
C LEU A 51 -5.93 -1.02 1.89
N LYS A 52 -6.08 -2.10 1.12
CA LYS A 52 -5.69 -2.10 -0.28
C LYS A 52 -6.41 -0.99 -1.05
N ASN A 53 -7.72 -0.89 -0.87
CA ASN A 53 -8.51 0.13 -1.55
C ASN A 53 -8.13 1.54 -1.10
N GLY A 54 -7.88 1.73 0.18
CA GLY A 54 -7.43 3.02 0.73
C GLY A 54 -6.06 3.43 0.20
N ILE A 55 -5.13 2.49 0.19
CA ILE A 55 -3.79 2.70 -0.34
C ILE A 55 -3.86 3.02 -1.84
N GLU A 56 -4.67 2.29 -2.58
CA GLU A 56 -4.85 2.52 -4.01
C GLU A 56 -5.38 3.93 -4.28
N ARG A 57 -6.40 4.35 -3.56
CA ARG A 57 -6.96 5.71 -3.70
C ARG A 57 -5.92 6.77 -3.39
N PHE A 58 -5.18 6.57 -2.31
CA PHE A 58 -4.17 7.53 -1.88
C PHE A 58 -3.05 7.64 -2.92
N LEU A 59 -2.58 6.49 -3.41
CA LEU A 59 -1.53 6.46 -4.43
C LEU A 59 -1.99 7.09 -5.73
N LYS A 60 -3.21 6.80 -6.17
CA LYS A 60 -3.75 7.40 -7.40
C LYS A 60 -3.89 8.90 -7.28
N LYS A 61 -4.24 9.39 -6.10
CA LYS A 61 -4.34 10.83 -5.85
C LYS A 61 -2.98 11.51 -5.91
N GLU A 62 -1.98 10.91 -5.30
CA GLU A 62 -0.63 11.48 -5.25
C GLU A 62 0.14 11.23 -6.55
N ILE A 63 -0.08 10.09 -7.17
CA ILE A 63 0.63 9.68 -8.38
C ILE A 63 -0.39 9.19 -9.41
N PRO A 64 -0.84 10.07 -10.32
CA PRO A 64 -1.88 9.70 -11.30
C PRO A 64 -1.50 8.54 -12.21
N GLU A 65 -0.20 8.26 -12.36
CA GLU A 65 0.27 7.16 -13.19
C GLU A 65 -0.01 5.78 -12.57
N VAL A 66 -0.33 5.73 -11.28
CA VAL A 66 -0.67 4.47 -10.61
C VAL A 66 -2.02 3.99 -11.13
N LYS A 67 -2.05 2.75 -11.63
CA LYS A 67 -3.28 2.14 -12.16
C LYS A 67 -4.00 1.31 -11.11
N SER A 68 -3.26 0.54 -10.35
CA SER A 68 -3.84 -0.32 -9.33
C SER A 68 -2.81 -0.69 -8.28
N VAL A 69 -3.28 -1.26 -7.19
CA VAL A 69 -2.43 -1.78 -6.11
C VAL A 69 -2.77 -3.24 -5.91
N GLU A 70 -1.75 -4.08 -5.93
CA GLU A 70 -1.88 -5.51 -5.71
C GLU A 70 -1.21 -5.89 -4.41
N ARG A 71 -1.77 -6.87 -3.73
CA ARG A 71 -1.24 -7.38 -2.47
C ARG A 71 -0.58 -8.74 -2.71
N VAL A 72 0.60 -8.95 -2.10
CA VAL A 72 1.25 -10.25 -2.07
C VAL A 72 1.41 -10.70 -0.63
N ASP A 73 1.46 -11.99 -0.43
CA ASP A 73 1.64 -12.57 0.91
C ASP A 73 3.10 -12.73 1.29
#